data_ffaabb3a3a96573a4fbe648e491169ef
#
_entry.id   ffaabb3a3a96573a4fbe648e491169ef
#
_cell.length_a   1.000
_cell.length_b   1.000
_cell.length_c   1.000
_cell.angle_alpha   90.00
_cell.angle_beta   90.00
_cell.angle_gamma   90.00
#
_symmetry.space_group_name_H-M   'P 1'
#
loop_
_entity.id
_entity.type
_entity.pdbx_description
1 polymer ?
#
loop_
_entity_poly.entity_id
_entity_poly.type
_entity_poly.pdbx_seq_one_letter_code
_entity_poly.pdbx_strand_id
1 'polypeptide(L)'
;MEKKIKDFFILGRLIINNFAKTTIIDTEHFVLNKVIIVNDKNFDKNKIEYIKLDASHRFLPLFEIIEKARKEFLNEFNDIRAEIEHNNFSIPKFEINTENGNFTEPSIHGSKSLIEELKYYYNCLLDLIENLIAYYFGIEAVYKNENLALYFRKDYDFQKTVLKYMIFPRGITMQNLEIVL
;
A
#
# COMPACT_ATOMS: atom_id res chain seq x y z
N MET A 1 14.78 -20.28 6.73
CA MET A 1 14.73 -18.96 6.11
C MET A 1 13.53 -18.84 5.16
N GLU A 2 13.39 -19.74 4.19
CA GLU A 2 12.31 -19.76 3.20
C GLU A 2 10.91 -19.65 3.81
N LYS A 3 10.58 -20.41 4.86
CA LYS A 3 9.31 -20.32 5.57
C LYS A 3 8.99 -18.88 6.03
N LYS A 4 9.97 -18.18 6.63
CA LYS A 4 9.76 -16.80 7.12
C LYS A 4 9.47 -15.81 5.99
N ILE A 5 10.05 -16.04 4.82
CA ILE A 5 9.81 -15.19 3.64
C ILE A 5 8.40 -15.45 3.09
N LYS A 6 8.01 -16.73 2.98
CA LYS A 6 6.63 -17.09 2.63
C LYS A 6 5.62 -16.48 3.60
N ASP A 7 5.89 -16.60 4.91
CA ASP A 7 5.05 -16.02 5.96
C ASP A 7 4.94 -14.49 5.82
N PHE A 8 6.00 -13.78 5.42
CA PHE A 8 5.98 -12.33 5.19
C PHE A 8 4.96 -11.93 4.11
N PHE A 9 4.98 -12.59 2.94
CA PHE A 9 4.04 -12.28 1.85
C PHE A 9 2.60 -12.66 2.21
N ILE A 10 2.40 -13.79 2.88
CA ILE A 10 1.06 -14.21 3.34
C ILE A 10 0.50 -13.24 4.38
N LEU A 11 1.29 -12.87 5.39
CA LEU A 11 0.86 -11.95 6.45
C LEU A 11 0.66 -10.53 5.93
N GLY A 12 1.53 -10.03 5.07
CA GLY A 12 1.36 -8.72 4.43
C GLY A 12 0.03 -8.65 3.68
N ARG A 13 -0.31 -9.68 2.92
CA ARG A 13 -1.61 -9.77 2.24
C ARG A 13 -2.77 -9.83 3.23
N LEU A 14 -2.63 -10.58 4.32
CA LEU A 14 -3.68 -10.70 5.33
C LEU A 14 -3.97 -9.35 6.00
N ILE A 15 -2.94 -8.55 6.29
CA ILE A 15 -3.07 -7.20 6.86
C ILE A 15 -3.87 -6.30 5.90
N ILE A 16 -3.47 -6.24 4.62
CA ILE A 16 -4.18 -5.47 3.60
C ILE A 16 -5.65 -5.91 3.49
N ASN A 17 -5.90 -7.21 3.45
CA ASN A 17 -7.24 -7.77 3.38
C ASN A 17 -8.12 -7.38 4.57
N ASN A 18 -7.58 -7.50 5.77
CA ASN A 18 -8.33 -7.19 6.99
C ASN A 18 -8.65 -5.69 7.05
N PHE A 19 -7.67 -4.83 6.75
CA PHE A 19 -7.92 -3.40 6.65
C PHE A 19 -9.00 -3.09 5.60
N ALA A 20 -8.87 -3.64 4.40
CA ALA A 20 -9.79 -3.40 3.30
C ALA A 20 -11.22 -3.90 3.58
N LYS A 21 -11.40 -4.97 4.36
CA LYS A 21 -12.72 -5.48 4.76
C LYS A 21 -13.40 -4.63 5.82
N THR A 22 -12.62 -3.99 6.69
CA THR A 22 -13.15 -3.15 7.76
C THR A 22 -13.42 -1.72 7.30
N THR A 23 -12.84 -1.31 6.16
CA THR A 23 -13.02 0.03 5.61
C THR A 23 -14.22 0.06 4.67
N ILE A 24 -15.33 0.64 5.12
CA ILE A 24 -16.55 0.83 4.35
C ILE A 24 -16.46 2.16 3.62
N ILE A 25 -16.45 2.11 2.30
CA ILE A 25 -16.49 3.29 1.45
C ILE A 25 -17.95 3.65 1.17
N ASP A 26 -18.46 4.56 1.95
CA ASP A 26 -19.64 5.41 1.80
C ASP A 26 -21.00 4.84 1.35
N THR A 27 -21.08 3.66 0.87
CA THR A 27 -22.36 3.00 0.60
C THR A 27 -22.40 1.68 1.35
N GLU A 28 -23.53 1.31 1.85
CA GLU A 28 -23.77 0.03 2.56
C GLU A 28 -23.25 -1.21 1.80
N HIS A 29 -22.75 -1.02 0.57
CA HIS A 29 -22.41 -2.11 -0.34
C HIS A 29 -21.00 -2.04 -0.95
N PHE A 30 -20.23 -0.95 -0.76
CA PHE A 30 -18.91 -0.84 -1.37
C PHE A 30 -17.81 -0.92 -0.31
N VAL A 31 -17.06 -2.02 -0.33
CA VAL A 31 -15.96 -2.29 0.59
C VAL A 31 -14.63 -2.17 -0.15
N LEU A 32 -13.64 -1.56 0.47
CA LEU A 32 -12.31 -1.29 -0.11
C LEU A 32 -11.62 -2.57 -0.65
N ASN A 33 -11.96 -3.75 -0.13
CA ASN A 33 -11.42 -5.01 -0.61
C ASN A 33 -11.77 -5.32 -2.07
N LYS A 34 -12.87 -4.77 -2.61
CA LYS A 34 -13.21 -4.89 -4.02
C LYS A 34 -12.25 -4.15 -4.95
N VAL A 35 -11.35 -3.35 -4.39
CA VAL A 35 -10.43 -2.50 -5.14
C VAL A 35 -8.98 -2.90 -4.94
N ILE A 36 -8.57 -3.19 -3.71
CA ILE A 36 -7.15 -3.47 -3.38
C ILE A 36 -6.70 -4.84 -3.89
N ILE A 37 -7.60 -5.84 -3.86
CA ILE A 37 -7.24 -7.26 -3.96
C ILE A 37 -7.55 -7.86 -5.34
N VAL A 38 -8.04 -7.06 -6.25
CA VAL A 38 -8.50 -7.52 -7.56
C VAL A 38 -7.45 -7.30 -8.65
N ASN A 39 -7.57 -8.02 -9.77
CA ASN A 39 -6.76 -7.75 -10.96
C ASN A 39 -7.11 -6.38 -11.59
N ASP A 40 -6.27 -5.88 -12.51
CA ASP A 40 -6.43 -4.54 -13.08
C ASP A 40 -7.80 -4.34 -13.76
N LYS A 41 -8.26 -5.32 -14.54
CA LYS A 41 -9.58 -5.27 -15.19
C LYS A 41 -10.72 -5.11 -14.19
N ASN A 42 -10.66 -5.78 -13.06
CA ASN A 42 -11.67 -5.66 -12.02
C ASN A 42 -11.50 -4.38 -11.20
N PHE A 43 -10.27 -3.89 -11.02
CA PHE A 43 -10.01 -2.60 -10.42
C PHE A 43 -10.71 -1.47 -11.19
N ASP A 44 -10.48 -1.38 -12.49
CA ASP A 44 -11.10 -0.35 -13.35
C ASP A 44 -12.63 -0.44 -13.34
N LYS A 45 -13.15 -1.67 -13.45
CA LYS A 45 -14.60 -1.91 -13.37
C LYS A 45 -15.19 -1.42 -12.04
N ASN A 46 -14.54 -1.75 -10.92
CA ASN A 46 -15.03 -1.38 -9.60
C ASN A 46 -14.88 0.14 -9.33
N LYS A 47 -13.81 0.78 -9.86
CA LYS A 47 -13.66 2.24 -9.82
C LYS A 47 -14.80 2.94 -10.57
N ILE A 48 -15.13 2.45 -11.77
CA ILE A 48 -16.27 2.99 -12.57
C ILE A 48 -17.60 2.77 -11.84
N GLU A 49 -17.79 1.60 -11.23
CA GLU A 49 -18.99 1.30 -10.44
C GLU A 49 -19.13 2.26 -9.26
N TYR A 50 -18.05 2.51 -8.52
CA TYR A 50 -18.03 3.48 -7.43
C TYR A 50 -18.42 4.89 -7.92
N ILE A 51 -17.80 5.37 -9.01
CA ILE A 51 -18.10 6.71 -9.58
C ILE A 51 -19.60 6.85 -9.94
N LYS A 52 -20.24 5.75 -10.36
CA LYS A 52 -21.68 5.77 -10.68
C LYS A 52 -22.58 5.76 -9.44
N LEU A 53 -22.11 5.13 -8.36
CA LEU A 53 -22.90 4.97 -7.13
C LEU A 53 -22.77 6.17 -6.20
N ASP A 54 -21.60 6.79 -6.15
CA ASP A 54 -21.30 7.92 -5.26
C ASP A 54 -21.12 9.22 -6.06
N ALA A 55 -22.17 10.04 -6.10
CA ALA A 55 -22.15 11.35 -6.76
C ALA A 55 -21.18 12.36 -6.11
N SER A 56 -20.81 12.16 -4.85
CA SER A 56 -19.87 13.03 -4.14
C SER A 56 -18.41 12.77 -4.54
N HIS A 57 -18.13 11.56 -5.03
CA HIS A 57 -16.80 11.09 -5.42
C HIS A 57 -15.73 11.27 -4.33
N ARG A 58 -16.14 11.38 -3.08
CA ARG A 58 -15.28 11.75 -1.95
C ARG A 58 -14.13 10.77 -1.69
N PHE A 59 -14.29 9.51 -2.03
CA PHE A 59 -13.24 8.48 -1.84
C PHE A 59 -12.36 8.27 -3.08
N LEU A 60 -12.51 9.05 -4.15
CA LEU A 60 -11.60 8.95 -5.31
C LEU A 60 -10.11 9.03 -4.94
N PRO A 61 -9.67 9.87 -3.98
CA PRO A 61 -8.26 9.89 -3.56
C PRO A 61 -7.75 8.54 -3.06
N LEU A 62 -8.59 7.70 -2.43
CA LEU A 62 -8.18 6.35 -2.04
C LEU A 62 -7.93 5.44 -3.26
N PHE A 63 -8.74 5.58 -4.31
CA PHE A 63 -8.52 4.85 -5.56
C PHE A 63 -7.21 5.25 -6.22
N GLU A 64 -6.84 6.52 -6.20
CA GLU A 64 -5.57 7.01 -6.75
C GLU A 64 -4.37 6.45 -5.98
N ILE A 65 -4.44 6.43 -4.64
CA ILE A 65 -3.41 5.82 -3.79
C ILE A 65 -3.24 4.33 -4.13
N ILE A 66 -4.35 3.60 -4.24
CA ILE A 66 -4.33 2.18 -4.56
C ILE A 66 -3.80 1.94 -5.98
N GLU A 67 -4.24 2.72 -6.95
CA GLU A 67 -3.77 2.62 -8.34
C GLU A 67 -2.25 2.84 -8.44
N LYS A 68 -1.73 3.83 -7.72
CA LYS A 68 -0.30 4.08 -7.61
C LYS A 68 0.42 2.87 -6.99
N ALA A 69 -0.03 2.39 -5.84
CA ALA A 69 0.57 1.25 -5.16
C ALA A 69 0.55 -0.02 -6.02
N ARG A 70 -0.52 -0.25 -6.80
CA ARG A 70 -0.63 -1.37 -7.74
C ARG A 70 0.45 -1.34 -8.81
N LYS A 71 0.70 -0.17 -9.39
CA LYS A 71 1.74 0.03 -10.41
C LYS A 71 3.16 -0.10 -9.85
N GLU A 72 3.36 0.36 -8.61
CA GLU A 72 4.69 0.41 -7.99
C GLU A 72 5.12 -0.93 -7.39
N PHE A 73 4.23 -1.66 -6.73
CA PHE A 73 4.63 -2.90 -6.03
C PHE A 73 3.52 -3.93 -5.78
N LEU A 74 2.25 -3.50 -5.65
CA LEU A 74 1.21 -4.37 -5.10
C LEU A 74 0.84 -5.53 -6.04
N ASN A 75 0.88 -5.32 -7.36
CA ASN A 75 0.64 -6.38 -8.33
C ASN A 75 1.72 -7.47 -8.21
N GLU A 76 2.98 -7.07 -8.23
CA GLU A 76 4.13 -7.97 -8.09
C GLU A 76 4.11 -8.71 -6.74
N PHE A 77 3.81 -8.00 -5.64
CA PHE A 77 3.64 -8.61 -4.32
C PHE A 77 2.54 -9.69 -4.31
N ASN A 78 1.43 -9.43 -5.00
CA ASN A 78 0.33 -10.40 -5.12
C ASN A 78 0.72 -11.60 -5.97
N ASP A 79 1.51 -11.42 -7.02
CA ASP A 79 2.00 -12.49 -7.90
C ASP A 79 2.93 -13.43 -7.12
N ILE A 80 3.90 -12.88 -6.38
CA ILE A 80 4.77 -13.67 -5.49
C ILE A 80 3.94 -14.47 -4.49
N ARG A 81 2.95 -13.84 -3.87
CA ARG A 81 2.07 -14.51 -2.93
C ARG A 81 1.27 -15.64 -3.60
N ALA A 82 0.78 -15.44 -4.83
CA ALA A 82 0.09 -16.48 -5.57
C ALA A 82 1.01 -17.67 -5.90
N GLU A 83 2.24 -17.41 -6.29
CA GLU A 83 3.26 -18.47 -6.49
C GLU A 83 3.52 -19.26 -5.20
N ILE A 84 3.58 -18.57 -4.05
CA ILE A 84 3.73 -19.22 -2.74
C ILE A 84 2.56 -20.16 -2.45
N GLU A 85 1.33 -19.72 -2.69
CA GLU A 85 0.12 -20.53 -2.44
C GLU A 85 0.00 -21.74 -3.37
N HIS A 86 0.45 -21.59 -4.61
CA HIS A 86 0.48 -22.69 -5.58
C HIS A 86 1.73 -23.58 -5.47
N ASN A 87 2.58 -23.38 -4.43
CA ASN A 87 3.83 -24.11 -4.22
C ASN A 87 4.85 -23.98 -5.37
N ASN A 88 4.73 -22.94 -6.19
CA ASN A 88 5.65 -22.68 -7.31
C ASN A 88 6.83 -21.78 -6.88
N PHE A 89 6.73 -21.14 -5.72
CA PHE A 89 7.74 -20.24 -5.21
C PHE A 89 8.92 -20.99 -4.60
N SER A 90 10.10 -20.78 -5.14
CA SER A 90 11.36 -21.23 -4.59
C SER A 90 12.35 -20.07 -4.49
N ILE A 91 13.06 -20.01 -3.37
CA ILE A 91 14.13 -19.02 -3.22
C ILE A 91 15.40 -19.61 -3.79
N PRO A 92 16.09 -18.90 -4.70
CA PRO A 92 17.40 -19.34 -5.17
C PRO A 92 18.34 -19.60 -3.99
N LYS A 93 19.10 -20.66 -4.08
CA LYS A 93 20.08 -20.98 -3.05
C LYS A 93 21.25 -20.01 -3.14
N PHE A 94 21.91 -19.79 -2.01
CA PHE A 94 23.22 -19.15 -1.99
C PHE A 94 24.19 -19.99 -2.83
N GLU A 95 24.82 -19.37 -3.79
CA GLU A 95 25.85 -20.00 -4.59
C GLU A 95 27.21 -19.41 -4.23
N ILE A 96 28.13 -20.28 -3.86
CA ILE A 96 29.53 -19.93 -3.64
C ILE A 96 30.29 -20.49 -4.82
N ASN A 97 30.88 -19.64 -5.63
CA ASN A 97 31.83 -20.09 -6.63
C ASN A 97 33.14 -20.42 -5.95
N THR A 98 33.43 -21.71 -5.85
CA THR A 98 34.63 -22.23 -5.17
C THR A 98 35.94 -21.91 -5.89
N GLU A 99 35.89 -21.55 -7.18
CA GLU A 99 37.09 -21.25 -7.96
C GLU A 99 37.62 -19.83 -7.69
N ASN A 100 36.73 -18.88 -7.47
CA ASN A 100 37.09 -17.45 -7.29
C ASN A 100 36.62 -16.87 -5.94
N GLY A 101 35.96 -17.67 -5.10
CA GLY A 101 35.42 -17.23 -3.81
C GLY A 101 34.25 -16.24 -3.91
N ASN A 102 33.71 -16.02 -5.10
CA ASN A 102 32.59 -15.13 -5.29
C ASN A 102 31.32 -15.73 -4.70
N PHE A 103 30.54 -14.85 -4.08
CA PHE A 103 29.30 -15.19 -3.41
C PHE A 103 28.13 -14.52 -4.15
N THR A 104 27.15 -15.31 -4.53
CA THR A 104 25.90 -14.79 -5.13
C THR A 104 24.81 -14.82 -4.07
N GLU A 105 24.30 -13.64 -3.70
CA GLU A 105 23.17 -13.52 -2.79
C GLU A 105 21.88 -13.97 -3.49
N PRO A 106 20.96 -14.65 -2.76
CA PRO A 106 19.65 -14.97 -3.29
C PRO A 106 18.87 -13.68 -3.55
N SER A 107 18.09 -13.69 -4.63
CA SER A 107 17.19 -12.63 -5.04
C SER A 107 15.87 -13.22 -5.49
N ILE A 108 14.78 -12.52 -5.35
CA ILE A 108 13.48 -12.93 -5.91
C ILE A 108 13.45 -12.60 -7.42
N HIS A 109 13.95 -11.43 -7.81
CA HIS A 109 13.89 -10.92 -9.17
C HIS A 109 15.26 -10.75 -9.85
N GLY A 110 16.34 -11.18 -9.21
CA GLY A 110 17.68 -11.16 -9.79
C GLY A 110 18.41 -9.81 -9.82
N SER A 111 17.76 -8.71 -9.40
CA SER A 111 18.33 -7.35 -9.49
C SER A 111 18.84 -6.78 -8.17
N LYS A 112 18.34 -7.25 -7.06
CA LYS A 112 18.67 -6.78 -5.70
C LYS A 112 18.89 -7.97 -4.78
N SER A 113 19.59 -7.77 -3.67
CA SER A 113 19.67 -8.79 -2.65
C SER A 113 18.30 -9.07 -2.04
N LEU A 114 18.07 -10.31 -1.60
CA LEU A 114 16.81 -10.70 -0.97
C LEU A 114 16.43 -9.78 0.20
N ILE A 115 17.42 -9.33 0.97
CA ILE A 115 17.18 -8.43 2.12
C ILE A 115 16.69 -7.06 1.65
N GLU A 116 17.27 -6.52 0.57
CA GLU A 116 16.84 -5.24 0.00
C GLU A 116 15.44 -5.34 -0.60
N GLU A 117 15.12 -6.43 -1.28
CA GLU A 117 13.77 -6.69 -1.81
C GLU A 117 12.73 -6.77 -0.69
N LEU A 118 13.00 -7.52 0.37
CA LEU A 118 12.09 -7.63 1.51
C LEU A 118 11.91 -6.30 2.24
N LYS A 119 12.98 -5.51 2.42
CA LYS A 119 12.89 -4.15 2.98
C LYS A 119 12.06 -3.23 2.10
N TYR A 120 12.22 -3.32 0.79
CA TYR A 120 11.43 -2.54 -0.17
C TYR A 120 9.94 -2.85 -0.01
N TYR A 121 9.53 -4.12 -0.08
CA TYR A 121 8.12 -4.50 0.09
C TYR A 121 7.57 -4.13 1.46
N TYR A 122 8.36 -4.30 2.52
CA TYR A 122 7.96 -3.90 3.87
C TYR A 122 7.65 -2.40 3.96
N ASN A 123 8.54 -1.56 3.44
CA ASN A 123 8.36 -0.11 3.45
C ASN A 123 7.16 0.30 2.58
N CYS A 124 6.99 -0.29 1.40
CA CYS A 124 5.84 -0.04 0.52
C CYS A 124 4.51 -0.44 1.17
N LEU A 125 4.46 -1.56 1.89
CA LEU A 125 3.28 -1.99 2.63
C LEU A 125 2.93 -1.03 3.76
N LEU A 126 3.92 -0.60 4.54
CA LEU A 126 3.71 0.38 5.62
C LEU A 126 3.21 1.71 5.06
N ASP A 127 3.84 2.22 3.99
CA ASP A 127 3.44 3.47 3.34
C ASP A 127 2.02 3.40 2.80
N LEU A 128 1.66 2.30 2.15
CA LEU A 128 0.30 2.09 1.65
C LEU A 128 -0.73 2.10 2.79
N ILE A 129 -0.48 1.36 3.86
CA ILE A 129 -1.41 1.27 5.00
C ILE A 129 -1.55 2.64 5.68
N GLU A 130 -0.43 3.34 5.90
CA GLU A 130 -0.45 4.68 6.49
C GLU A 130 -1.24 5.67 5.63
N ASN A 131 -1.01 5.67 4.30
CA ASN A 131 -1.74 6.51 3.36
C ASN A 131 -3.24 6.20 3.38
N LEU A 132 -3.61 4.92 3.32
CA LEU A 132 -5.02 4.50 3.33
C LEU A 132 -5.73 4.91 4.62
N ILE A 133 -5.08 4.72 5.77
CA ILE A 133 -5.63 5.11 7.07
C ILE A 133 -5.80 6.63 7.13
N ALA A 134 -4.76 7.40 6.80
CA ALA A 134 -4.78 8.84 6.89
C ALA A 134 -5.83 9.45 5.97
N TYR A 135 -5.90 9.00 4.73
CA TYR A 135 -6.90 9.51 3.77
C TYR A 135 -8.32 9.09 4.15
N TYR A 136 -8.53 7.86 4.60
CA TYR A 136 -9.86 7.43 5.04
C TYR A 136 -10.38 8.29 6.18
N PHE A 137 -9.60 8.47 7.25
CA PHE A 137 -10.00 9.33 8.36
C PHE A 137 -10.04 10.81 7.99
N GLY A 138 -9.13 11.27 7.12
CA GLY A 138 -9.11 12.63 6.60
C GLY A 138 -10.38 12.96 5.82
N ILE A 139 -10.78 12.07 4.89
CA ILE A 139 -12.01 12.21 4.11
C ILE A 139 -13.23 12.28 5.05
N GLU A 140 -13.33 11.37 6.02
CA GLU A 140 -14.43 11.35 6.99
C GLU A 140 -14.48 12.62 7.84
N ALA A 141 -13.32 13.12 8.29
CA ALA A 141 -13.24 14.34 9.09
C ALA A 141 -13.64 15.59 8.28
N VAL A 142 -13.12 15.73 7.06
CA VAL A 142 -13.42 16.84 6.15
C VAL A 142 -14.88 16.82 5.73
N TYR A 143 -15.45 15.64 5.46
CA TYR A 143 -16.86 15.50 5.11
C TYR A 143 -17.79 15.91 6.24
N LYS A 144 -17.44 15.57 7.49
CA LYS A 144 -18.22 15.97 8.68
C LYS A 144 -18.04 17.45 9.05
N ASN A 145 -16.90 18.03 8.72
CA ASN A 145 -16.60 19.43 8.99
C ASN A 145 -15.70 20.01 7.91
N GLU A 146 -16.29 20.74 6.98
CA GLU A 146 -15.61 21.40 5.85
C GLU A 146 -14.54 22.43 6.25
N ASN A 147 -14.55 22.89 7.51
CA ASN A 147 -13.48 23.73 8.05
C ASN A 147 -12.19 22.98 8.39
N LEU A 148 -12.21 21.65 8.31
CA LEU A 148 -11.01 20.81 8.46
C LEU A 148 -10.38 20.53 7.11
N ALA A 149 -9.09 20.21 7.15
CA ALA A 149 -8.34 19.71 6.00
C ALA A 149 -7.31 18.67 6.46
N LEU A 150 -7.01 17.72 5.59
CA LEU A 150 -5.89 16.79 5.76
C LEU A 150 -4.63 17.45 5.18
N TYR A 151 -3.60 17.50 5.98
CA TYR A 151 -2.30 18.06 5.62
C TYR A 151 -1.25 16.96 5.56
N PHE A 152 -0.42 17.01 4.52
CA PHE A 152 0.80 16.21 4.38
C PHE A 152 2.01 17.02 4.84
N ARG A 153 2.92 16.38 5.57
CA ARG A 153 4.16 17.00 6.01
C ARG A 153 5.24 16.86 4.94
N LYS A 154 5.66 17.96 4.32
CA LYS A 154 6.67 18.00 3.25
C LYS A 154 8.07 17.58 3.70
N ASP A 155 8.41 17.86 4.95
CA ASP A 155 9.69 17.49 5.59
C ASP A 155 9.61 16.15 6.33
N TYR A 156 8.62 15.30 5.97
CA TYR A 156 8.47 13.99 6.56
C TYR A 156 9.71 13.13 6.31
N ASP A 157 10.32 12.70 7.40
CA ASP A 157 11.41 11.74 7.41
C ASP A 157 11.02 10.59 8.35
N PHE A 158 10.86 9.42 7.79
CA PHE A 158 10.46 8.21 8.53
C PHE A 158 11.32 7.93 9.77
N GLN A 159 12.60 8.35 9.75
CA GLN A 159 13.49 8.15 10.88
C GLN A 159 13.33 9.19 12.00
N LYS A 160 12.75 10.36 11.69
CA LYS A 160 12.72 11.50 12.59
C LYS A 160 11.33 11.99 12.96
N THR A 161 10.32 11.63 12.15
CA THR A 161 8.98 12.20 12.29
C THR A 161 7.96 11.10 12.48
N VAL A 162 7.18 11.20 13.55
CA VAL A 162 6.17 10.19 13.91
C VAL A 162 4.88 10.32 13.09
N LEU A 163 4.54 11.54 12.60
CA LEU A 163 3.29 11.80 11.91
C LEU A 163 3.55 12.35 10.50
N LYS A 164 3.13 11.61 9.49
CA LYS A 164 3.17 11.98 8.07
C LYS A 164 1.98 12.89 7.69
N TYR A 165 0.83 12.63 8.29
CA TYR A 165 -0.41 13.36 8.05
C TYR A 165 -0.98 13.94 9.33
N MET A 166 -1.69 15.07 9.18
CA MET A 166 -2.35 15.77 10.30
C MET A 166 -3.66 16.38 9.82
N ILE A 167 -4.65 16.45 10.72
CA ILE A 167 -5.93 17.10 10.45
C ILE A 167 -5.97 18.41 11.23
N PHE A 168 -6.12 19.51 10.51
CA PHE A 168 -6.19 20.87 11.07
C PHE A 168 -7.31 21.69 10.43
N PRO A 169 -7.71 22.82 11.08
CA PRO A 169 -8.58 23.80 10.43
C PRO A 169 -8.01 24.30 9.12
N ARG A 170 -8.86 24.50 8.11
CA ARG A 170 -8.47 25.13 6.84
C ARG A 170 -7.94 26.52 7.08
N GLY A 171 -6.96 26.92 6.27
CA GLY A 171 -6.34 28.24 6.34
C GLY A 171 -5.14 28.34 7.28
N ILE A 172 -4.76 27.27 7.95
CA ILE A 172 -3.47 27.24 8.66
C ILE A 172 -2.36 27.20 7.61
N THR A 173 -1.52 28.24 7.62
CA THR A 173 -0.32 28.29 6.77
C THR A 173 0.88 27.88 7.59
N MET A 174 1.42 26.70 7.33
CA MET A 174 2.68 26.24 7.89
C MET A 174 3.63 25.90 6.73
N GLN A 175 4.89 26.35 6.82
CA GLN A 175 5.87 26.17 5.73
C GLN A 175 6.05 24.74 5.26
N ASN A 176 5.90 23.79 6.18
CA ASN A 176 6.19 22.37 5.95
C ASN A 176 4.92 21.53 5.76
N LEU A 177 3.74 22.13 5.63
CA LEU A 177 2.49 21.43 5.43
C LEU A 177 1.88 21.75 4.07
N GLU A 178 1.30 20.73 3.46
CA GLU A 178 0.55 20.81 2.21
C GLU A 178 -0.84 20.22 2.40
N ILE A 179 -1.86 20.95 1.96
CA ILE A 179 -3.24 20.44 1.97
C ILE A 179 -3.34 19.36 0.90
N VAL A 180 -3.87 18.19 1.28
CA VAL A 180 -4.08 17.05 0.37
C VAL A 180 -5.55 16.63 0.28
N LEU A 181 -6.42 17.16 1.20
CA LEU A 181 -7.88 17.02 1.16
C LEU A 181 -8.57 18.28 1.71
#